data_87c9037d7014e5ee9fdd1eb8d3c8cbb8
#
_entry.id   87c9037d7014e5ee9fdd1eb8d3c8cbb8
#
_cell.length_a   1.000
_cell.length_b   1.000
_cell.length_c   1.000
_cell.angle_alpha   90.00
_cell.angle_beta   90.00
_cell.angle_gamma   90.00
#
_symmetry.space_group_name_H-M   'P 1'
#
loop_
_entity.id
_entity.type
_entity.pdbx_description
1 polymer ?
#
loop_
_entity_poly.entity_id
_entity_poly.type
_entity_poly.pdbx_seq_one_letter_code
_entity_poly.pdbx_strand_id
1 'polypeptide(L)'
;MGDPVTWFDLGAADEEPLKPFYAELFGWTLQPASERYTVVATGGGINGGIGRSRSGDPWVAFYVDVADPQATLDAAESLGGKTAVPLTKVSDMLTFAMFTDPDGLIVGLTKAIEGEGNGGGSVGQGAPVDWFEILGSDAKRSQAFYGELFGWTYADADPSYGLVDTGAGRGIGGGVGASGQGMRWATVYASVEDVERYLARAEGLGGRREYGPLDVDDHMQSGAVRDPAGNVFGIYHHEPH
;
A
#
# COMPACT_ATOMS: atom_id res chain seq x y z
N MET A 1 -20.73 -2.43 -5.00
CA MET A 1 -19.52 -1.80 -5.57
C MET A 1 -18.62 -1.63 -4.38
N GLY A 2 -17.45 -2.23 -4.39
CA GLY A 2 -16.54 -2.19 -3.25
C GLY A 2 -15.68 -0.91 -3.26
N ASP A 3 -14.99 -0.69 -2.15
CA ASP A 3 -14.20 0.52 -1.92
C ASP A 3 -12.80 0.40 -2.55
N PRO A 4 -12.31 1.40 -3.32
CA PRO A 4 -11.04 1.34 -4.03
C PRO A 4 -9.85 1.71 -3.16
N VAL A 5 -8.68 1.16 -3.48
CA VAL A 5 -7.37 1.62 -2.96
C VAL A 5 -6.85 2.75 -3.85
N THR A 6 -6.58 3.92 -3.27
CA THR A 6 -6.31 5.15 -4.04
C THR A 6 -5.09 5.94 -3.61
N TRP A 7 -4.45 5.58 -2.49
CA TRP A 7 -3.29 6.28 -1.93
C TRP A 7 -2.42 5.33 -1.12
N PHE A 8 -1.13 5.67 -0.94
CA PHE A 8 -0.26 5.01 0.03
C PHE A 8 0.57 6.01 0.83
N ASP A 9 0.97 5.64 2.04
CA ASP A 9 1.91 6.40 2.84
C ASP A 9 3.04 5.53 3.39
N LEU A 10 4.21 6.16 3.51
CA LEU A 10 5.41 5.63 4.10
C LEU A 10 5.76 6.47 5.32
N GLY A 11 5.79 5.84 6.49
CA GLY A 11 6.07 6.51 7.75
C GLY A 11 7.41 6.10 8.35
N ALA A 12 8.12 7.05 8.96
CA ALA A 12 9.33 6.81 9.73
C ALA A 12 9.52 7.83 10.86
N ALA A 13 10.30 7.49 11.88
CA ALA A 13 10.69 8.45 12.93
C ALA A 13 11.45 9.65 12.35
N ASP A 14 12.33 9.36 11.39
CA ASP A 14 13.01 10.33 10.54
C ASP A 14 12.71 9.98 9.09
N GLU A 15 11.88 10.79 8.44
CA GLU A 15 11.46 10.60 7.06
C GLU A 15 12.45 11.13 6.03
N GLU A 16 13.45 11.91 6.46
CA GLU A 16 14.39 12.55 5.53
C GLU A 16 15.20 11.56 4.68
N PRO A 17 15.71 10.42 5.21
CA PRO A 17 16.40 9.44 4.39
C PRO A 17 15.53 8.73 3.36
N LEU A 18 14.20 8.67 3.58
CA LEU A 18 13.27 8.01 2.66
C LEU A 18 13.11 8.80 1.35
N LYS A 19 13.18 10.12 1.41
CA LYS A 19 12.97 11.00 0.26
C LYS A 19 13.96 10.74 -0.87
N PRO A 20 15.29 10.86 -0.68
CA PRO A 20 16.26 10.52 -1.73
C PRO A 20 16.20 9.03 -2.09
N PHE A 21 15.99 8.13 -1.12
CA PHE A 21 15.90 6.70 -1.40
C PHE A 21 14.83 6.39 -2.46
N TYR A 22 13.60 6.81 -2.24
CA TYR A 22 12.49 6.52 -3.16
C TYR A 22 12.57 7.33 -4.46
N ALA A 23 13.01 8.59 -4.40
CA ALA A 23 13.21 9.39 -5.60
C ALA A 23 14.28 8.79 -6.53
N GLU A 24 15.39 8.33 -5.97
CA GLU A 24 16.45 7.71 -6.76
C GLU A 24 16.09 6.29 -7.18
N LEU A 25 15.48 5.47 -6.29
CA LEU A 25 15.14 4.09 -6.61
C LEU A 25 14.13 4.02 -7.75
N PHE A 26 13.03 4.76 -7.66
CA PHE A 26 11.90 4.65 -8.57
C PHE A 26 11.75 5.81 -9.57
N GLY A 27 12.52 6.88 -9.41
CA GLY A 27 12.42 8.08 -10.25
C GLY A 27 11.19 8.96 -9.91
N TRP A 28 10.62 8.82 -8.71
CA TRP A 28 9.43 9.56 -8.31
C TRP A 28 9.66 11.04 -8.09
N THR A 29 8.63 11.83 -8.39
CA THR A 29 8.64 13.26 -8.11
C THR A 29 8.12 13.52 -6.69
N LEU A 30 8.92 14.24 -5.90
CA LEU A 30 8.59 14.57 -4.52
C LEU A 30 8.22 16.04 -4.40
N GLN A 31 7.09 16.33 -3.72
CA GLN A 31 6.58 17.69 -3.51
C GLN A 31 6.32 17.91 -2.02
N PRO A 32 7.09 18.76 -1.33
CA PRO A 32 6.84 19.10 0.06
C PRO A 32 5.44 19.72 0.24
N ALA A 33 4.60 19.13 1.09
CA ALA A 33 3.28 19.63 1.42
C ALA A 33 3.25 20.29 2.81
N SER A 34 4.13 19.88 3.72
CA SER A 34 4.36 20.50 5.02
C SER A 34 5.77 20.18 5.53
N GLU A 35 6.13 20.66 6.72
CA GLU A 35 7.40 20.32 7.38
C GLU A 35 7.57 18.83 7.69
N ARG A 36 6.47 18.06 7.72
CA ARG A 36 6.45 16.64 8.14
C ARG A 36 5.83 15.72 7.12
N TYR A 37 5.52 16.23 5.93
CA TYR A 37 4.85 15.43 4.92
C TYR A 37 5.22 15.87 3.50
N THR A 38 5.60 14.92 2.70
CA THR A 38 5.98 15.09 1.29
C THR A 38 5.06 14.22 0.43
N VAL A 39 4.39 14.82 -0.53
CA VAL A 39 3.60 14.09 -1.55
C VAL A 39 4.55 13.42 -2.52
N VAL A 40 4.23 12.19 -2.87
CA VAL A 40 4.92 11.36 -3.85
C VAL A 40 4.03 11.24 -5.08
N ALA A 41 4.47 11.78 -6.20
CA ALA A 41 3.84 11.58 -7.50
C ALA A 41 4.59 10.48 -8.26
N THR A 42 3.92 9.36 -8.49
CA THR A 42 4.42 8.18 -9.19
C THR A 42 4.18 8.26 -10.69
N GLY A 43 4.74 7.35 -11.47
CA GLY A 43 4.55 7.30 -12.93
C GLY A 43 3.18 6.79 -13.38
N GLY A 44 2.31 6.39 -12.46
CA GLY A 44 0.98 5.85 -12.73
C GLY A 44 0.44 5.03 -11.57
N GLY A 45 -0.75 4.46 -11.72
CA GLY A 45 -1.44 3.77 -10.63
C GLY A 45 -1.93 4.77 -9.58
N ILE A 46 -1.40 4.70 -8.36
CA ILE A 46 -1.73 5.64 -7.30
C ILE A 46 -0.50 6.45 -6.88
N ASN A 47 -0.77 7.65 -6.39
CA ASN A 47 0.21 8.50 -5.71
C ASN A 47 0.25 8.18 -4.21
N GLY A 48 1.21 8.77 -3.51
CA GLY A 48 1.38 8.53 -2.09
C GLY A 48 2.02 9.67 -1.33
N GLY A 49 2.51 9.36 -0.14
CA GLY A 49 3.20 10.30 0.70
C GLY A 49 4.30 9.67 1.55
N ILE A 50 5.22 10.53 1.98
CA ILE A 50 6.24 10.20 2.97
C ILE A 50 6.04 11.14 4.14
N GLY A 51 5.83 10.59 5.32
CA GLY A 51 5.53 11.37 6.52
C GLY A 51 6.26 10.92 7.77
N ARG A 52 6.32 11.82 8.75
CA ARG A 52 6.89 11.49 10.05
C ARG A 52 5.93 10.66 10.88
N SER A 53 6.39 9.49 11.30
CA SER A 53 5.66 8.63 12.23
C SER A 53 5.49 9.29 13.60
N ARG A 54 4.28 9.26 14.15
CA ARG A 54 4.01 9.76 15.51
C ARG A 54 4.46 8.78 16.60
N SER A 55 4.41 7.49 16.32
CA SER A 55 4.90 6.45 17.25
C SER A 55 6.41 6.32 17.25
N GLY A 56 7.08 6.78 16.19
CA GLY A 56 8.49 6.55 15.95
C GLY A 56 8.78 5.25 15.19
N ASP A 57 7.80 4.36 15.06
CA ASP A 57 7.97 3.11 14.32
C ASP A 57 7.79 3.34 12.82
N PRO A 58 8.52 2.59 11.95
CA PRO A 58 8.29 2.60 10.52
C PRO A 58 6.98 1.87 10.20
N TRP A 59 6.27 2.36 9.19
CA TRP A 59 5.05 1.71 8.70
C TRP A 59 4.80 2.06 7.23
N VAL A 60 4.17 1.12 6.53
CA VAL A 60 3.54 1.33 5.22
C VAL A 60 2.05 1.15 5.40
N ALA A 61 1.26 2.01 4.80
CA ALA A 61 -0.17 1.82 4.69
C ALA A 61 -0.64 2.22 3.29
N PHE A 62 -1.55 1.48 2.74
CA PHE A 62 -2.39 1.97 1.65
C PHE A 62 -3.73 2.43 2.21
N TYR A 63 -4.41 3.30 1.46
CA TYR A 63 -5.67 3.89 1.88
C TYR A 63 -6.80 3.48 0.96
N VAL A 64 -7.89 3.09 1.60
CA VAL A 64 -9.16 2.74 0.96
C VAL A 64 -10.08 3.95 1.05
N ASP A 65 -10.64 4.37 -0.10
CA ASP A 65 -11.64 5.42 -0.15
C ASP A 65 -13.00 4.85 0.20
N VAL A 66 -13.56 5.32 1.31
CA VAL A 66 -14.85 4.87 1.85
C VAL A 66 -15.83 6.04 1.96
N ALA A 67 -17.10 5.74 1.95
CA ALA A 67 -18.16 6.76 2.07
C ALA A 67 -18.17 7.40 3.47
N ASP A 68 -17.95 6.61 4.52
CA ASP A 68 -17.93 7.04 5.92
C ASP A 68 -16.80 6.33 6.68
N PRO A 69 -15.62 6.99 6.85
CA PRO A 69 -14.50 6.39 7.55
C PRO A 69 -14.77 6.05 9.02
N GLN A 70 -15.67 6.78 9.71
CA GLN A 70 -16.00 6.44 11.09
C GLN A 70 -16.84 5.16 11.16
N ALA A 71 -17.87 5.05 10.33
CA ALA A 71 -18.66 3.83 10.25
C ALA A 71 -17.81 2.62 9.85
N THR A 72 -16.82 2.82 8.96
CA THR A 72 -15.89 1.77 8.57
C THR A 72 -14.95 1.36 9.71
N LEU A 73 -14.45 2.33 10.53
CA LEU A 73 -13.69 2.00 11.75
C LEU A 73 -14.53 1.16 12.73
N ASP A 74 -15.78 1.56 12.98
CA ASP A 74 -16.68 0.86 13.89
C ASP A 74 -16.94 -0.58 13.39
N ALA A 75 -17.11 -0.75 12.07
CA ALA A 75 -17.23 -2.06 11.43
C ALA A 75 -15.95 -2.88 11.57
N ALA A 76 -14.76 -2.29 11.31
CA ALA A 76 -13.49 -2.99 11.47
C ALA A 76 -13.29 -3.49 12.91
N GLU A 77 -13.65 -2.69 13.91
CA GLU A 77 -13.59 -3.12 15.33
C GLU A 77 -14.56 -4.27 15.62
N SER A 78 -15.77 -4.23 15.06
CA SER A 78 -16.75 -5.32 15.22
C SER A 78 -16.27 -6.65 14.62
N LEU A 79 -15.42 -6.58 13.59
CA LEU A 79 -14.80 -7.72 12.91
C LEU A 79 -13.46 -8.16 13.53
N GLY A 80 -13.04 -7.53 14.65
CA GLY A 80 -11.84 -7.91 15.40
C GLY A 80 -10.59 -7.10 15.08
N GLY A 81 -10.70 -6.07 14.26
CA GLY A 81 -9.67 -5.04 14.07
C GLY A 81 -9.60 -4.07 15.25
N LYS A 82 -8.71 -3.07 15.15
CA LYS A 82 -8.58 -2.03 16.19
C LYS A 82 -8.29 -0.68 15.55
N THR A 83 -8.92 0.38 16.04
CA THR A 83 -8.56 1.75 15.65
C THR A 83 -7.09 2.05 16.02
N ALA A 84 -6.26 2.35 15.02
CA ALA A 84 -4.89 2.78 15.18
C ALA A 84 -4.77 4.32 15.19
N VAL A 85 -5.48 4.98 14.29
CA VAL A 85 -5.61 6.44 14.24
C VAL A 85 -7.09 6.77 14.12
N PRO A 86 -7.69 7.46 15.11
CA PRO A 86 -9.09 7.87 15.03
C PRO A 86 -9.31 8.86 13.90
N LEU A 87 -10.57 9.04 13.52
CA LEU A 87 -10.95 9.97 12.45
C LEU A 87 -10.28 11.33 12.67
N THR A 88 -9.43 11.73 11.75
CA THR A 88 -8.59 12.92 11.83
C THR A 88 -8.82 13.80 10.62
N LYS A 89 -9.26 15.03 10.86
CA LYS A 89 -9.41 16.05 9.83
C LYS A 89 -8.06 16.74 9.59
N VAL A 90 -7.54 16.64 8.37
CA VAL A 90 -6.30 17.31 7.93
C VAL A 90 -6.63 18.68 7.32
N SER A 91 -7.69 18.75 6.52
CA SER A 91 -8.21 19.96 5.89
C SER A 91 -9.72 19.86 5.70
N ASP A 92 -10.34 20.86 5.10
CA ASP A 92 -11.76 20.78 4.75
C ASP A 92 -12.04 19.72 3.67
N MET A 93 -11.01 19.34 2.92
CA MET A 93 -11.12 18.37 1.81
C MET A 93 -10.52 16.99 2.14
N LEU A 94 -9.80 16.85 3.25
CA LEU A 94 -9.12 15.60 3.59
C LEU A 94 -9.39 15.20 5.03
N THR A 95 -10.02 14.05 5.17
CA THR A 95 -10.18 13.34 6.44
C THR A 95 -9.66 11.93 6.27
N PHE A 96 -8.89 11.44 7.23
CA PHE A 96 -8.39 10.09 7.23
C PHE A 96 -8.55 9.40 8.58
N ALA A 97 -8.46 8.10 8.59
CA ALA A 97 -8.35 7.27 9.78
C ALA A 97 -7.47 6.07 9.48
N MET A 98 -7.04 5.33 10.47
CA MET A 98 -6.31 4.07 10.28
C MET A 98 -6.78 3.04 11.30
N PHE A 99 -6.78 1.79 10.89
CA PHE A 99 -7.02 0.65 11.76
C PHE A 99 -5.94 -0.43 11.56
N THR A 100 -5.83 -1.32 12.50
CA THR A 100 -5.15 -2.60 12.31
C THR A 100 -6.18 -3.70 12.13
N ASP A 101 -5.93 -4.58 11.19
CA ASP A 101 -6.72 -5.79 11.01
C ASP A 101 -6.50 -6.80 12.17
N PRO A 102 -7.17 -7.96 12.20
CA PRO A 102 -6.97 -8.98 13.23
C PRO A 102 -5.56 -9.57 13.31
N ASP A 103 -4.73 -9.40 12.29
CA ASP A 103 -3.32 -9.77 12.27
C ASP A 103 -2.37 -8.63 12.68
N GLY A 104 -2.91 -7.43 12.97
CA GLY A 104 -2.15 -6.25 13.34
C GLY A 104 -1.60 -5.46 12.15
N LEU A 105 -2.05 -5.74 10.92
CA LEU A 105 -1.64 -5.04 9.72
C LEU A 105 -2.37 -3.71 9.59
N ILE A 106 -1.63 -2.65 9.27
CA ILE A 106 -2.18 -1.28 9.22
C ILE A 106 -2.80 -1.01 7.85
N VAL A 107 -4.04 -0.51 7.85
CA VAL A 107 -4.74 -0.01 6.66
C VAL A 107 -5.33 1.37 6.95
N GLY A 108 -5.18 2.26 5.99
CA GLY A 108 -5.73 3.61 6.04
C GLY A 108 -7.12 3.70 5.42
N LEU A 109 -7.88 4.66 5.87
CA LEU A 109 -9.20 5.03 5.34
C LEU A 109 -9.17 6.50 4.97
N THR A 110 -9.72 6.84 3.80
CA THR A 110 -10.00 8.23 3.41
C THR A 110 -11.47 8.35 3.05
N LYS A 111 -11.99 9.57 3.12
CA LYS A 111 -13.34 9.82 2.61
C LYS A 111 -13.26 10.10 1.12
N ALA A 112 -14.01 9.32 0.34
CA ALA A 112 -14.19 9.59 -1.09
C ALA A 112 -14.76 10.99 -1.30
N ILE A 113 -14.08 11.81 -2.11
CA ILE A 113 -14.57 13.13 -2.51
C ILE A 113 -15.39 12.93 -3.77
N GLU A 114 -16.68 13.30 -3.74
CA GLU A 114 -17.54 13.23 -4.92
C GLU A 114 -16.95 14.11 -6.04
N GLY A 115 -16.62 13.49 -7.18
CA GLY A 115 -16.15 14.16 -8.39
C GLY A 115 -14.62 14.30 -8.54
N GLU A 116 -13.85 14.06 -7.51
CA GLU A 116 -12.38 13.97 -7.61
C GLU A 116 -11.95 12.60 -7.06
N GLY A 117 -11.47 11.72 -7.92
CA GLY A 117 -10.79 10.53 -7.44
C GLY A 117 -9.56 10.98 -6.64
N ASN A 118 -9.41 10.56 -5.38
CA ASN A 118 -8.21 10.83 -4.57
C ASN A 118 -6.91 10.26 -5.19
N GLY A 119 -6.98 9.56 -6.31
CA GLY A 119 -5.87 9.16 -7.16
C GLY A 119 -5.47 10.17 -8.24
N GLY A 120 -6.13 11.35 -8.31
CA GLY A 120 -5.96 12.35 -9.37
C GLY A 120 -4.89 13.41 -9.11
N GLY A 121 -3.85 13.14 -8.36
CA GLY A 121 -2.63 13.93 -8.44
C GLY A 121 -2.05 13.85 -9.85
N SER A 122 -1.40 14.93 -10.32
CA SER A 122 -0.69 14.89 -11.60
C SER A 122 0.17 13.62 -11.68
N VAL A 123 0.06 12.89 -12.78
CA VAL A 123 0.94 11.75 -13.05
C VAL A 123 2.38 12.29 -12.98
N GLY A 124 3.16 11.77 -12.05
CA GLY A 124 4.58 12.07 -11.91
C GLY A 124 5.41 11.33 -12.95
N GLN A 125 6.61 10.99 -12.58
CA GLN A 125 7.54 10.20 -13.37
C GLN A 125 7.96 8.96 -12.59
N GLY A 126 8.59 8.03 -13.28
CA GLY A 126 9.16 6.84 -12.67
C GLY A 126 8.22 5.65 -12.61
N ALA A 127 8.53 4.69 -11.75
CA ALA A 127 7.79 3.46 -11.64
C ALA A 127 6.34 3.69 -11.14
N PRO A 128 5.29 3.15 -11.78
CA PRO A 128 3.94 3.22 -11.28
C PRO A 128 3.78 2.37 -10.01
N VAL A 129 2.85 2.77 -9.12
CA VAL A 129 2.38 1.96 -7.99
C VAL A 129 0.96 1.52 -8.30
N ASP A 130 0.78 0.27 -8.67
CA ASP A 130 -0.45 -0.24 -9.27
C ASP A 130 -0.92 -1.58 -8.69
N TRP A 131 -0.29 -2.03 -7.61
CA TRP A 131 -0.68 -3.21 -6.87
C TRP A 131 -0.56 -3.01 -5.37
N PHE A 132 -1.48 -3.58 -4.58
CA PHE A 132 -1.34 -3.71 -3.13
C PHE A 132 -1.38 -5.18 -2.70
N GLU A 133 -0.82 -5.48 -1.55
CA GLU A 133 -0.81 -6.83 -1.02
C GLU A 133 -1.05 -6.84 0.49
N ILE A 134 -1.86 -7.78 0.93
CA ILE A 134 -2.09 -8.11 2.33
C ILE A 134 -1.72 -9.57 2.53
N LEU A 135 -0.66 -9.85 3.29
CA LEU A 135 -0.31 -11.18 3.74
C LEU A 135 -0.55 -11.31 5.24
N GLY A 136 -1.64 -11.97 5.58
CA GLY A 136 -2.01 -12.29 6.95
C GLY A 136 -1.50 -13.66 7.40
N SER A 137 -1.99 -14.13 8.54
CA SER A 137 -1.69 -15.47 9.06
C SER A 137 -2.62 -16.55 8.50
N ASP A 138 -3.78 -16.17 8.00
CA ASP A 138 -4.81 -17.06 7.44
C ASP A 138 -5.52 -16.32 6.29
N ALA A 139 -5.35 -16.83 5.06
CA ALA A 139 -5.89 -16.21 3.85
C ALA A 139 -7.42 -16.08 3.90
N LYS A 140 -8.11 -17.13 4.30
CA LYS A 140 -9.58 -17.14 4.32
C LYS A 140 -10.14 -16.15 5.34
N ARG A 141 -9.48 -16.04 6.51
CA ARG A 141 -9.88 -15.07 7.54
C ARG A 141 -9.64 -13.64 7.05
N SER A 142 -8.50 -13.38 6.46
CA SER A 142 -8.19 -12.04 5.90
C SER A 142 -9.15 -11.70 4.76
N GLN A 143 -9.41 -12.61 3.82
CA GLN A 143 -10.36 -12.40 2.73
C GLN A 143 -11.79 -12.16 3.25
N ALA A 144 -12.24 -12.91 4.27
CA ALA A 144 -13.56 -12.69 4.87
C ALA A 144 -13.65 -11.31 5.54
N PHE A 145 -12.61 -10.92 6.30
CA PHE A 145 -12.55 -9.61 6.96
C PHE A 145 -12.64 -8.46 5.96
N TYR A 146 -11.77 -8.43 4.96
CA TYR A 146 -11.75 -7.35 3.98
C TYR A 146 -12.92 -7.39 3.00
N GLY A 147 -13.43 -8.60 2.67
CA GLY A 147 -14.64 -8.76 1.87
C GLY A 147 -15.89 -8.19 2.56
N GLU A 148 -16.05 -8.45 3.86
CA GLU A 148 -17.14 -7.90 4.65
C GLU A 148 -16.99 -6.38 4.87
N LEU A 149 -15.77 -5.91 5.13
CA LEU A 149 -15.49 -4.51 5.45
C LEU A 149 -15.62 -3.59 4.22
N PHE A 150 -15.07 -3.99 3.07
CA PHE A 150 -14.94 -3.15 1.88
C PHE A 150 -15.79 -3.61 0.68
N GLY A 151 -16.51 -4.73 0.82
CA GLY A 151 -17.25 -5.29 -0.29
C GLY A 151 -16.37 -5.88 -1.40
N TRP A 152 -15.12 -6.23 -1.09
CA TRP A 152 -14.21 -6.84 -2.06
C TRP A 152 -14.58 -8.28 -2.36
N THR A 153 -14.43 -8.67 -3.62
CA THR A 153 -14.55 -10.06 -4.07
C THR A 153 -13.21 -10.60 -4.52
N TYR A 154 -13.09 -11.91 -4.57
CA TYR A 154 -11.82 -12.57 -4.85
C TYR A 154 -11.96 -13.53 -6.02
N ALA A 155 -11.08 -13.42 -7.00
CA ALA A 155 -10.93 -14.45 -8.01
C ALA A 155 -10.14 -15.64 -7.43
N ASP A 156 -10.59 -16.86 -7.75
CA ASP A 156 -9.94 -18.10 -7.32
C ASP A 156 -8.61 -18.27 -8.05
N ALA A 157 -7.54 -17.78 -7.47
CA ALA A 157 -6.20 -18.05 -7.95
C ALA A 157 -5.60 -19.25 -7.22
N ASP A 158 -5.61 -19.22 -5.90
CA ASP A 158 -5.05 -20.25 -5.01
C ASP A 158 -5.76 -20.15 -3.65
N PRO A 159 -6.01 -21.29 -2.94
CA PRO A 159 -6.62 -21.24 -1.60
C PRO A 159 -5.87 -20.39 -0.58
N SER A 160 -4.59 -20.11 -0.80
CA SER A 160 -3.75 -19.28 0.05
C SER A 160 -3.65 -17.82 -0.39
N TYR A 161 -4.16 -17.46 -1.60
CA TYR A 161 -4.05 -16.11 -2.15
C TYR A 161 -5.20 -15.79 -3.11
N GLY A 162 -5.97 -14.74 -2.83
CA GLY A 162 -7.06 -14.26 -3.67
C GLY A 162 -6.72 -12.93 -4.35
N LEU A 163 -6.94 -12.86 -5.65
CA LEU A 163 -6.87 -11.60 -6.40
C LEU A 163 -8.10 -10.77 -6.10
N VAL A 164 -7.89 -9.54 -5.67
CA VAL A 164 -8.97 -8.63 -5.24
C VAL A 164 -9.61 -7.96 -6.46
N ASP A 165 -10.94 -8.12 -6.57
CA ASP A 165 -11.77 -7.23 -7.39
C ASP A 165 -12.53 -6.29 -6.45
N THR A 166 -12.18 -5.01 -6.47
CA THR A 166 -12.89 -3.97 -5.73
C THR A 166 -14.22 -3.59 -6.40
N GLY A 167 -14.42 -3.91 -7.67
CA GLY A 167 -15.59 -3.50 -8.45
C GLY A 167 -15.79 -1.98 -8.58
N ALA A 168 -14.79 -1.17 -8.18
CA ALA A 168 -14.92 0.28 -8.08
C ALA A 168 -14.67 0.99 -9.42
N GLY A 169 -14.02 0.34 -10.39
CA GLY A 169 -13.64 0.94 -11.68
C GLY A 169 -12.58 2.03 -11.58
N ARG A 170 -11.95 2.20 -10.41
CA ARG A 170 -10.84 3.14 -10.13
C ARG A 170 -9.95 2.57 -9.02
N GLY A 171 -8.81 3.23 -8.78
CA GLY A 171 -7.80 2.74 -7.83
C GLY A 171 -6.94 1.65 -8.44
N ILE A 172 -6.28 0.87 -7.60
CA ILE A 172 -5.40 -0.22 -8.01
C ILE A 172 -5.96 -1.58 -7.61
N GLY A 173 -5.53 -2.62 -8.31
CA GLY A 173 -5.76 -4.01 -7.94
C GLY A 173 -4.86 -4.46 -6.81
N GLY A 174 -5.09 -5.67 -6.31
CA GLY A 174 -4.27 -6.22 -5.24
C GLY A 174 -4.56 -7.68 -4.96
N GLY A 175 -3.91 -8.18 -3.91
CA GLY A 175 -4.10 -9.52 -3.43
C GLY A 175 -4.20 -9.62 -1.90
N VAL A 176 -4.98 -10.58 -1.44
CA VAL A 176 -5.13 -10.91 -0.01
C VAL A 176 -4.88 -12.39 0.19
N GLY A 177 -3.87 -12.70 1.00
CA GLY A 177 -3.46 -14.07 1.20
C GLY A 177 -2.73 -14.32 2.51
N ALA A 178 -2.07 -15.47 2.56
CA ALA A 178 -1.17 -15.85 3.63
C ALA A 178 0.14 -16.41 3.04
N SER A 179 1.26 -15.99 3.60
CA SER A 179 2.55 -16.54 3.21
C SER A 179 2.81 -17.88 3.87
N GLY A 180 3.17 -18.88 3.08
CA GLY A 180 3.66 -20.17 3.57
C GLY A 180 4.98 -20.07 4.37
N GLN A 181 5.67 -18.93 4.29
CA GLN A 181 6.92 -18.64 5.01
C GLN A 181 6.72 -17.76 6.25
N GLY A 182 5.47 -17.47 6.64
CA GLY A 182 5.14 -16.66 7.81
C GLY A 182 5.40 -15.16 7.66
N MET A 183 5.62 -14.68 6.44
CA MET A 183 5.70 -13.24 6.15
C MET A 183 4.34 -12.58 6.39
N ARG A 184 4.36 -11.40 7.00
CA ARG A 184 3.14 -10.62 7.26
C ARG A 184 3.39 -9.16 6.95
N TRP A 185 2.57 -8.60 6.07
CA TRP A 185 2.55 -7.19 5.75
C TRP A 185 1.25 -6.74 5.07
N ALA A 186 0.97 -5.46 5.15
CA ALA A 186 0.13 -4.75 4.22
C ALA A 186 1.03 -3.71 3.52
N THR A 187 1.20 -3.80 2.22
CA THR A 187 2.10 -2.93 1.46
C THR A 187 1.60 -2.69 0.04
N VAL A 188 2.31 -1.85 -0.68
CA VAL A 188 2.09 -1.61 -2.10
C VAL A 188 3.31 -2.04 -2.92
N TYR A 189 3.11 -2.22 -4.21
CA TYR A 189 4.13 -2.66 -5.14
C TYR A 189 4.26 -1.66 -6.29
N ALA A 190 5.50 -1.37 -6.65
CA ALA A 190 5.83 -0.65 -7.87
C ALA A 190 6.12 -1.65 -9.00
N SER A 191 5.55 -1.38 -10.18
CA SER A 191 5.90 -2.09 -11.40
C SER A 191 7.22 -1.57 -11.96
N VAL A 192 8.16 -2.48 -12.22
CA VAL A 192 9.52 -2.16 -12.64
C VAL A 192 9.93 -2.98 -13.85
N GLU A 193 10.98 -2.55 -14.56
CA GLU A 193 11.47 -3.26 -15.75
C GLU A 193 12.27 -4.53 -15.42
N ASP A 194 12.94 -4.60 -14.26
CA ASP A 194 13.86 -5.67 -13.87
C ASP A 194 13.97 -5.71 -12.34
N VAL A 195 13.41 -6.76 -11.74
CA VAL A 195 13.33 -6.91 -10.28
C VAL A 195 14.74 -6.97 -9.65
N GLU A 196 15.66 -7.76 -10.20
CA GLU A 196 17.02 -7.89 -9.65
C GLU A 196 17.78 -6.56 -9.69
N ARG A 197 17.67 -5.82 -10.79
CA ARG A 197 18.31 -4.51 -10.91
C ARG A 197 17.81 -3.52 -9.86
N TYR A 198 16.49 -3.52 -9.57
CA TYR A 198 15.92 -2.63 -8.56
C TYR A 198 16.26 -3.07 -7.14
N LEU A 199 16.31 -4.37 -6.86
CA LEU A 199 16.79 -4.91 -5.58
C LEU A 199 18.24 -4.50 -5.31
N ALA A 200 19.15 -4.71 -6.27
CA ALA A 200 20.55 -4.30 -6.16
C ALA A 200 20.71 -2.77 -6.00
N ARG A 201 19.88 -1.99 -6.72
CA ARG A 201 19.88 -0.52 -6.58
C ARG A 201 19.44 -0.08 -5.19
N ALA A 202 18.39 -0.70 -4.63
CA ALA A 202 17.93 -0.40 -3.27
C ALA A 202 19.01 -0.68 -2.23
N GLU A 203 19.75 -1.79 -2.38
CA GLU A 203 20.90 -2.11 -1.52
C GLU A 203 21.99 -1.05 -1.63
N GLY A 204 22.29 -0.57 -2.83
CA GLY A 204 23.25 0.54 -3.06
C GLY A 204 22.82 1.88 -2.47
N LEU A 205 21.53 2.11 -2.26
CA LEU A 205 20.94 3.31 -1.66
C LEU A 205 20.74 3.20 -0.12
N GLY A 206 21.22 2.13 0.50
CA GLY A 206 21.14 1.95 1.95
C GLY A 206 19.90 1.19 2.45
N GLY A 207 19.09 0.67 1.54
CA GLY A 207 18.06 -0.31 1.84
C GLY A 207 18.62 -1.72 1.91
N ARG A 208 17.75 -2.69 2.00
CA ARG A 208 18.13 -4.11 1.96
C ARG A 208 17.06 -4.93 1.23
N ARG A 209 17.47 -6.01 0.62
CA ARG A 209 16.58 -7.01 0.04
C ARG A 209 15.81 -7.71 1.15
N GLU A 210 14.50 -7.77 1.05
CA GLU A 210 13.65 -8.57 1.93
C GLU A 210 13.44 -9.96 1.35
N TYR A 211 13.07 -10.03 0.06
CA TYR A 211 13.05 -11.26 -0.71
C TYR A 211 13.18 -10.96 -2.21
N GLY A 212 13.35 -12.01 -2.99
CA GLY A 212 13.35 -11.97 -4.45
C GLY A 212 14.75 -11.85 -5.09
N PRO A 213 14.81 -11.83 -6.41
CA PRO A 213 13.69 -12.06 -7.31
C PRO A 213 13.07 -13.44 -7.11
N LEU A 214 11.74 -13.50 -7.17
CA LEU A 214 10.95 -14.71 -7.08
C LEU A 214 10.07 -14.81 -8.34
N ASP A 215 10.21 -15.88 -9.10
CA ASP A 215 9.31 -16.17 -10.21
C ASP A 215 7.96 -16.62 -9.63
N VAL A 216 6.93 -15.82 -9.85
CA VAL A 216 5.55 -16.11 -9.43
C VAL A 216 4.92 -17.06 -10.44
N ASP A 217 5.16 -16.78 -11.72
CA ASP A 217 4.83 -17.63 -12.87
C ASP A 217 5.80 -17.37 -14.03
N ASP A 218 5.50 -17.90 -15.22
CA ASP A 218 6.36 -17.76 -16.42
C ASP A 218 6.49 -16.31 -16.93
N HIS A 219 5.64 -15.39 -16.46
CA HIS A 219 5.55 -14.00 -16.94
C HIS A 219 5.69 -12.97 -15.82
N MET A 220 5.69 -13.40 -14.56
CA MET A 220 5.69 -12.50 -13.42
C MET A 220 6.81 -12.81 -12.44
N GLN A 221 7.60 -11.80 -12.16
CA GLN A 221 8.65 -11.81 -11.14
C GLN A 221 8.31 -10.80 -10.04
N SER A 222 8.54 -11.16 -8.78
CA SER A 222 8.34 -10.25 -7.66
C SER A 222 9.53 -10.21 -6.71
N GLY A 223 9.60 -9.15 -5.92
CA GLY A 223 10.57 -8.97 -4.86
C GLY A 223 10.10 -7.90 -3.89
N ALA A 224 10.80 -7.76 -2.78
CA ALA A 224 10.57 -6.67 -1.86
C ALA A 224 11.88 -6.15 -1.26
N VAL A 225 11.87 -4.88 -0.93
CA VAL A 225 12.96 -4.17 -0.28
C VAL A 225 12.53 -3.69 1.09
N ARG A 226 13.48 -3.60 2.02
CA ARG A 226 13.34 -2.73 3.19
C ARG A 226 14.05 -1.44 2.91
N ASP A 227 13.36 -0.34 3.10
CA ASP A 227 13.93 0.99 3.01
C ASP A 227 14.87 1.28 4.20
N PRO A 228 15.60 2.41 4.23
CA PRO A 228 16.50 2.76 5.34
C PRO A 228 15.83 2.86 6.72
N ALA A 229 14.52 3.05 6.78
CA ALA A 229 13.76 3.07 8.04
C ALA A 229 13.26 1.67 8.46
N GLY A 230 13.23 0.71 7.53
CA GLY A 230 12.77 -0.66 7.76
C GLY A 230 11.38 -0.97 7.21
N ASN A 231 10.75 -0.06 6.47
CA ASN A 231 9.49 -0.33 5.77
C ASN A 231 9.68 -1.38 4.68
N VAL A 232 8.74 -2.29 4.55
CA VAL A 232 8.71 -3.25 3.43
C VAL A 232 7.93 -2.65 2.28
N PHE A 233 8.55 -2.61 1.11
CA PHE A 233 7.96 -2.11 -0.12
C PHE A 233 8.16 -3.13 -1.24
N GLY A 234 7.08 -3.49 -1.93
CA GLY A 234 7.10 -4.49 -2.98
C GLY A 234 7.52 -3.92 -4.34
N ILE A 235 8.12 -4.77 -5.16
CA ILE A 235 8.39 -4.51 -6.58
C ILE A 235 8.02 -5.75 -7.38
N TYR A 236 7.56 -5.55 -8.61
CA TYR A 236 7.28 -6.64 -9.50
C TYR A 236 7.53 -6.27 -10.97
N HIS A 237 7.74 -7.26 -11.77
CA HIS A 237 7.78 -7.20 -13.23
C HIS A 237 6.76 -8.15 -13.80
N HIS A 238 6.00 -7.71 -14.79
CA HIS A 238 5.07 -8.54 -15.52
C HIS A 238 5.30 -8.34 -17.04
N GLU A 239 5.64 -9.42 -17.74
CA GLU A 239 5.72 -9.41 -19.20
C GLU A 239 4.32 -9.49 -19.80
N PRO A 240 3.89 -8.48 -20.60
CA PRO A 240 2.59 -8.56 -21.28
C PRO A 240 2.61 -9.72 -22.29
N HIS A 241 1.51 -10.44 -22.37
CA HIS A 241 1.27 -11.51 -23.34
C HIS A 241 1.25 -11.02 -24.80
#